data_7a29ea325cfde315f054d0ce205d3724
#
_entry.id   7a29ea325cfde315f054d0ce205d3724
#
_cell.length_a   1.000
_cell.length_b   1.000
_cell.length_c   1.000
_cell.angle_alpha   90.00
_cell.angle_beta   90.00
_cell.angle_gamma   90.00
#
_symmetry.space_group_name_H-M   'P 1'
#
loop_
_entity.id
_entity.type
_entity.pdbx_description
1 polymer ?
#
loop_
_entity_poly.entity_id
_entity_poly.type
_entity_poly.pdbx_seq_one_letter_code
_entity_poly.pdbx_strand_id
1 'polypeptide(L)'
;MKKSTKLVSAVVVLAVLGGVYVGLNTYVSKEEKTESSEEESKTEVFSVKTDDIKSLEFIVDKKEVTFEKKDDSWVKKDETAFPVNQTTLDSAASAIKKVEADRVLEDVEDLTEYGLDSPSNTVTVDTADGTTKLNIGDENTSTNQYYISRDDDDSTVYVVAADTVSPFMNSLYDYAQGEDFPTIDSSTVKKVQVSENKDSYVLEENSDGATWDVSGDGNIDKESADTTAAGNVTSGLGNFAFDQFVNYNAEDLSQYGLDKPYATITVDYQEKVKNNSTDSTESGENDSTASESDSESGASADTDSSSEDADSKTTTVDKQLVIYVGDEAGDGSRYVTVDNKQIYTMSTDTLSAVIDKTPSDLWSLIVNYVSVKNLD
;
A
#
# COMPACT_ATOMS: atom_id res chain seq x y z
N MET A 1 -36.28 2.00 -77.44
CA MET A 1 -35.46 0.86 -77.03
C MET A 1 -34.08 1.18 -76.44
N LYS A 2 -33.81 2.38 -75.87
CA LYS A 2 -32.48 2.74 -75.27
C LYS A 2 -32.45 2.84 -73.78
N LYS A 3 -33.58 2.67 -73.09
CA LYS A 3 -33.65 2.73 -71.61
C LYS A 3 -33.45 1.37 -70.89
N SER A 4 -33.82 0.27 -71.55
CA SER A 4 -33.69 -1.07 -70.95
C SER A 4 -32.26 -1.58 -70.90
N THR A 5 -31.42 -1.21 -71.90
CA THR A 5 -30.01 -1.63 -71.96
C THR A 5 -29.15 -1.01 -70.83
N LYS A 6 -29.46 0.26 -70.46
CA LYS A 6 -28.79 0.93 -69.36
C LYS A 6 -29.17 0.37 -68.00
N LEU A 7 -30.41 -0.10 -67.86
CA LEU A 7 -30.86 -0.72 -66.63
C LEU A 7 -30.26 -2.11 -66.46
N VAL A 8 -30.14 -2.89 -67.54
CA VAL A 8 -29.50 -4.21 -67.51
C VAL A 8 -28.01 -4.09 -67.15
N SER A 9 -27.31 -3.11 -67.78
CA SER A 9 -25.88 -2.90 -67.43
C SER A 9 -25.65 -2.42 -66.00
N ALA A 10 -26.57 -1.60 -65.46
CA ALA A 10 -26.48 -1.18 -64.04
C ALA A 10 -26.67 -2.35 -63.06
N VAL A 11 -27.60 -3.28 -63.36
CA VAL A 11 -27.84 -4.48 -62.54
C VAL A 11 -26.64 -5.45 -62.60
N VAL A 12 -26.00 -5.61 -63.76
CA VAL A 12 -24.81 -6.43 -63.93
C VAL A 12 -23.62 -5.84 -63.14
N VAL A 13 -23.41 -4.52 -63.18
CA VAL A 13 -22.36 -3.84 -62.42
C VAL A 13 -22.60 -3.98 -60.92
N LEU A 14 -23.85 -3.86 -60.45
CA LEU A 14 -24.22 -4.08 -59.04
C LEU A 14 -24.01 -5.52 -58.61
N ALA A 15 -24.30 -6.49 -59.47
CA ALA A 15 -24.06 -7.91 -59.17
C ALA A 15 -22.56 -8.23 -59.10
N VAL A 16 -21.71 -7.63 -59.96
CA VAL A 16 -20.26 -7.79 -59.90
C VAL A 16 -19.69 -7.13 -58.67
N LEU A 17 -20.11 -5.90 -58.33
CA LEU A 17 -19.68 -5.21 -57.11
C LEU A 17 -20.13 -5.96 -55.84
N GLY A 18 -21.35 -6.49 -55.81
CA GLY A 18 -21.84 -7.35 -54.73
C GLY A 18 -21.03 -8.63 -54.57
N GLY A 19 -20.68 -9.29 -55.70
CA GLY A 19 -19.84 -10.49 -55.70
C GLY A 19 -18.41 -10.23 -55.20
N VAL A 20 -17.81 -9.08 -55.60
CA VAL A 20 -16.50 -8.64 -55.13
C VAL A 20 -16.55 -8.29 -53.66
N TYR A 21 -17.60 -7.60 -53.19
CA TYR A 21 -17.76 -7.28 -51.78
C TYR A 21 -17.91 -8.53 -50.89
N VAL A 22 -18.74 -9.49 -51.31
CA VAL A 22 -18.89 -10.76 -50.59
C VAL A 22 -17.59 -11.57 -50.63
N GLY A 23 -16.88 -11.59 -51.75
CA GLY A 23 -15.60 -12.26 -51.91
C GLY A 23 -14.51 -11.64 -51.00
N LEU A 24 -14.41 -10.31 -51.00
CA LEU A 24 -13.48 -9.59 -50.11
C LEU A 24 -13.83 -9.74 -48.66
N ASN A 25 -15.11 -9.63 -48.32
CA ASN A 25 -15.55 -9.80 -46.92
C ASN A 25 -15.34 -11.22 -46.41
N THR A 26 -15.49 -12.25 -47.30
CA THR A 26 -15.20 -13.64 -46.93
C THR A 26 -13.71 -13.91 -46.84
N TYR A 27 -12.90 -13.22 -47.63
CA TYR A 27 -11.44 -13.31 -47.58
C TYR A 27 -10.90 -12.65 -46.31
N VAL A 28 -11.32 -11.40 -46.04
CA VAL A 28 -10.95 -10.65 -44.80
C VAL A 28 -11.44 -11.41 -43.56
N SER A 29 -12.67 -11.94 -43.53
CA SER A 29 -13.17 -12.73 -42.40
C SER A 29 -12.45 -14.07 -42.24
N LYS A 30 -11.79 -14.57 -43.28
CA LYS A 30 -10.97 -15.78 -43.18
C LYS A 30 -9.57 -15.47 -42.66
N GLU A 31 -8.99 -14.31 -43.02
CA GLU A 31 -7.73 -13.82 -42.44
C GLU A 31 -7.94 -13.44 -40.98
N GLU A 32 -9.00 -12.67 -40.63
CA GLU A 32 -9.31 -12.37 -39.22
C GLU A 32 -9.58 -13.62 -38.36
N LYS A 33 -10.13 -14.70 -38.97
CA LYS A 33 -10.29 -15.97 -38.25
C LYS A 33 -9.00 -16.78 -38.18
N THR A 34 -8.03 -16.53 -39.05
CA THR A 34 -6.72 -17.18 -38.99
C THR A 34 -5.79 -16.42 -38.05
N GLU A 35 -5.89 -15.08 -37.95
CA GLU A 35 -5.17 -14.27 -36.97
C GLU A 35 -5.75 -14.37 -35.56
N SER A 36 -7.03 -14.73 -35.37
CA SER A 36 -7.64 -14.89 -34.03
C SER A 36 -7.55 -16.32 -33.46
N SER A 37 -6.77 -17.22 -34.05
CA SER A 37 -6.62 -18.61 -33.58
C SER A 37 -5.18 -19.13 -33.59
N GLU A 38 -4.17 -18.32 -33.77
CA GLU A 38 -2.86 -18.58 -33.17
C GLU A 38 -2.92 -18.02 -31.74
N GLU A 39 -3.42 -18.82 -30.79
CA GLU A 39 -2.86 -18.80 -29.46
C GLU A 39 -1.36 -19.07 -29.69
N GLU A 40 -0.53 -18.03 -29.69
CA GLU A 40 0.92 -18.17 -29.69
C GLU A 40 1.23 -19.09 -28.52
N SER A 41 1.65 -20.31 -28.82
CA SER A 41 1.94 -21.30 -27.79
C SER A 41 3.13 -20.77 -27.00
N LYS A 42 2.85 -20.24 -25.79
CA LYS A 42 3.89 -19.75 -24.89
C LYS A 42 4.90 -20.84 -24.64
N THR A 43 6.18 -20.48 -24.64
CA THR A 43 7.27 -21.39 -24.35
C THR A 43 7.63 -21.31 -22.88
N GLU A 44 7.61 -22.43 -22.17
CA GLU A 44 8.08 -22.49 -20.78
C GLU A 44 9.59 -22.27 -20.74
N VAL A 45 10.02 -21.19 -20.07
CA VAL A 45 11.42 -20.85 -19.84
C VAL A 45 11.92 -21.49 -18.56
N PHE A 46 11.12 -21.40 -17.49
CA PHE A 46 11.45 -21.90 -16.16
C PHE A 46 10.17 -22.26 -15.43
N SER A 47 10.23 -23.31 -14.60
CA SER A 47 9.11 -23.71 -13.75
C SER A 47 9.63 -24.28 -12.44
N VAL A 48 9.03 -23.86 -11.33
CA VAL A 48 9.37 -24.29 -9.97
C VAL A 48 8.13 -24.26 -9.09
N LYS A 49 8.03 -25.14 -8.10
CA LYS A 49 7.01 -24.99 -7.06
C LYS A 49 7.49 -23.96 -6.04
N THR A 50 6.61 -23.05 -5.64
CA THR A 50 6.93 -22.01 -4.66
C THR A 50 7.45 -22.57 -3.33
N ASP A 51 6.98 -23.76 -2.94
CA ASP A 51 7.41 -24.43 -1.70
C ASP A 51 8.83 -25.02 -1.81
N ASP A 52 9.32 -25.26 -3.03
CA ASP A 52 10.67 -25.77 -3.28
C ASP A 52 11.72 -24.64 -3.31
N ILE A 53 11.30 -23.36 -3.36
CA ILE A 53 12.18 -22.20 -3.35
C ILE A 53 12.75 -22.00 -1.95
N LYS A 54 14.08 -22.04 -1.84
CA LYS A 54 14.83 -21.79 -0.60
C LYS A 54 15.27 -20.36 -0.46
N SER A 55 15.71 -19.75 -1.55
CA SER A 55 16.10 -18.35 -1.58
C SER A 55 15.87 -17.70 -2.93
N LEU A 56 15.68 -16.39 -2.87
CA LEU A 56 15.66 -15.47 -3.99
C LEU A 56 16.77 -14.46 -3.79
N GLU A 57 17.61 -14.30 -4.81
CA GLU A 57 18.64 -13.25 -4.82
C GLU A 57 18.44 -12.40 -6.07
N PHE A 58 18.40 -11.09 -5.90
CA PHE A 58 18.22 -10.14 -7.00
C PHE A 58 18.83 -8.78 -6.65
N ILE A 59 18.96 -7.91 -7.65
CA ILE A 59 19.58 -6.60 -7.49
C ILE A 59 18.52 -5.59 -7.04
N VAL A 60 18.77 -4.95 -5.90
CA VAL A 60 17.96 -3.86 -5.36
C VAL A 60 18.89 -2.68 -5.09
N ASP A 61 18.55 -1.49 -5.61
CA ASP A 61 19.37 -0.28 -5.45
C ASP A 61 20.86 -0.49 -5.80
N LYS A 62 21.12 -1.27 -6.86
CA LYS A 62 22.45 -1.64 -7.36
C LYS A 62 23.26 -2.55 -6.42
N LYS A 63 22.60 -3.23 -5.49
CA LYS A 63 23.21 -4.20 -4.58
C LYS A 63 22.51 -5.53 -4.71
N GLU A 64 23.25 -6.61 -4.63
CA GLU A 64 22.66 -7.94 -4.50
C GLU A 64 22.02 -8.09 -3.11
N VAL A 65 20.79 -8.51 -3.09
CA VAL A 65 20.02 -8.79 -1.88
C VAL A 65 19.47 -10.19 -1.96
N THR A 66 19.73 -10.99 -0.92
CA THR A 66 19.22 -12.36 -0.81
C THR A 66 18.14 -12.42 0.27
N PHE A 67 16.99 -12.95 -0.09
CA PHE A 67 15.96 -13.37 0.86
C PHE A 67 15.93 -14.89 0.88
N GLU A 68 15.98 -15.48 2.08
CA GLU A 68 15.95 -16.93 2.28
C GLU A 68 14.75 -17.34 3.14
N LYS A 69 14.22 -18.54 2.92
CA LYS A 69 13.16 -19.10 3.77
C LYS A 69 13.79 -19.79 4.99
N LYS A 70 13.34 -19.36 6.17
CA LYS A 70 13.60 -19.98 7.47
C LYS A 70 12.27 -20.28 8.16
N ASP A 71 12.04 -21.54 8.50
CA ASP A 71 10.79 -21.96 9.16
C ASP A 71 9.54 -21.41 8.43
N ASP A 72 9.51 -21.57 7.11
CA ASP A 72 8.46 -21.11 6.17
C ASP A 72 8.28 -19.59 6.07
N SER A 73 9.16 -18.79 6.66
CA SER A 73 9.14 -17.34 6.59
C SER A 73 10.34 -16.79 5.83
N TRP A 74 10.13 -15.74 5.06
CA TRP A 74 11.21 -15.02 4.39
C TRP A 74 11.98 -14.17 5.37
N VAL A 75 13.29 -14.23 5.32
CA VAL A 75 14.22 -13.37 6.07
C VAL A 75 15.29 -12.83 5.11
N LYS A 76 15.74 -11.61 5.32
CA LYS A 76 16.89 -11.05 4.62
C LYS A 76 18.16 -11.70 5.17
N LYS A 77 18.94 -12.37 4.31
CA LYS A 77 20.05 -13.25 4.71
C LYS A 77 21.11 -12.53 5.55
N ASP A 78 21.52 -11.34 5.12
CA ASP A 78 22.59 -10.59 5.77
C ASP A 78 22.10 -9.75 6.96
N GLU A 79 20.77 -9.62 7.14
CA GLU A 79 20.17 -8.71 8.09
C GLU A 79 18.81 -9.27 8.59
N THR A 80 18.91 -10.26 9.46
CA THR A 80 17.71 -10.99 9.93
C THR A 80 16.72 -10.14 10.76
N ALA A 81 17.14 -8.95 11.19
CA ALA A 81 16.28 -7.98 11.87
C ALA A 81 15.46 -7.11 10.89
N PHE A 82 15.78 -7.17 9.58
CA PHE A 82 15.01 -6.46 8.57
C PHE A 82 13.56 -6.97 8.55
N PRO A 83 12.56 -6.10 8.64
CA PRO A 83 11.15 -6.49 8.74
C PRO A 83 10.60 -6.87 7.36
N VAL A 84 10.84 -8.10 6.94
CA VAL A 84 10.44 -8.57 5.60
C VAL A 84 8.92 -8.61 5.43
N ASN A 85 8.40 -8.00 4.37
CA ASN A 85 7.02 -8.17 3.93
C ASN A 85 6.84 -9.53 3.26
N GLN A 86 6.26 -10.48 3.99
CA GLN A 86 6.06 -11.85 3.55
C GLN A 86 5.20 -11.92 2.29
N THR A 87 4.13 -11.12 2.22
CA THR A 87 3.20 -11.11 1.07
C THR A 87 3.88 -10.63 -0.20
N THR A 88 4.75 -9.62 -0.10
CA THR A 88 5.51 -9.10 -1.26
C THR A 88 6.47 -10.16 -1.78
N LEU A 89 7.20 -10.85 -0.90
CA LEU A 89 8.13 -11.92 -1.29
C LEU A 89 7.40 -13.15 -1.83
N ASP A 90 6.26 -13.52 -1.27
CA ASP A 90 5.43 -14.62 -1.80
C ASP A 90 4.88 -14.26 -3.19
N SER A 91 4.55 -13.00 -3.43
CA SER A 91 4.15 -12.51 -4.75
C SER A 91 5.30 -12.59 -5.75
N ALA A 92 6.51 -12.20 -5.35
CA ALA A 92 7.71 -12.32 -6.17
C ALA A 92 8.02 -13.79 -6.51
N ALA A 93 7.96 -14.68 -5.52
CA ALA A 93 8.11 -16.13 -5.73
C ALA A 93 7.03 -16.70 -6.68
N SER A 94 5.81 -16.18 -6.57
CA SER A 94 4.69 -16.59 -7.43
C SER A 94 4.86 -16.11 -8.87
N ALA A 95 5.46 -14.95 -9.12
CA ALA A 95 5.71 -14.42 -10.45
C ALA A 95 6.68 -15.31 -11.26
N ILE A 96 7.65 -15.93 -10.57
CA ILE A 96 8.63 -16.85 -11.20
C ILE A 96 8.26 -18.33 -11.07
N LYS A 97 7.13 -18.65 -10.44
CA LYS A 97 6.67 -20.04 -10.35
C LYS A 97 6.61 -20.73 -11.71
N LYS A 98 6.21 -19.99 -12.72
CA LYS A 98 6.16 -20.43 -14.12
C LYS A 98 6.45 -19.24 -15.03
N VAL A 99 7.65 -19.18 -15.54
CA VAL A 99 8.07 -18.16 -16.51
C VAL A 99 7.78 -18.69 -17.90
N GLU A 100 6.92 -18.01 -18.63
CA GLU A 100 6.54 -18.33 -19.99
C GLU A 100 6.90 -17.17 -20.92
N ALA A 101 7.60 -17.47 -22.00
CA ALA A 101 7.90 -16.53 -23.06
C ALA A 101 6.78 -16.49 -24.10
N ASP A 102 6.37 -15.29 -24.47
CA ASP A 102 5.48 -15.04 -25.60
C ASP A 102 6.23 -15.25 -26.91
N ARG A 103 7.56 -15.02 -26.92
CA ARG A 103 8.45 -15.24 -28.06
C ARG A 103 9.82 -15.71 -27.59
N VAL A 104 10.44 -16.55 -28.39
CA VAL A 104 11.84 -16.99 -28.26
C VAL A 104 12.63 -16.53 -29.47
N LEU A 105 13.78 -15.91 -29.23
CA LEU A 105 14.74 -15.49 -30.24
C LEU A 105 15.95 -16.41 -30.08
N GLU A 106 16.18 -17.27 -31.08
CA GLU A 106 17.30 -18.23 -31.11
C GLU A 106 18.43 -17.68 -31.98
N ASP A 107 19.63 -18.19 -31.79
CA ASP A 107 20.84 -17.82 -32.55
C ASP A 107 21.13 -16.31 -32.51
N VAL A 108 20.92 -15.68 -31.35
CA VAL A 108 21.22 -14.26 -31.14
C VAL A 108 22.75 -14.09 -31.06
N GLU A 109 23.31 -13.24 -31.93
CA GLU A 109 24.76 -12.97 -31.98
C GLU A 109 25.15 -11.77 -31.09
N ASP A 110 24.25 -10.86 -30.80
CA ASP A 110 24.52 -9.63 -30.03
C ASP A 110 23.45 -9.38 -28.98
N LEU A 111 23.83 -9.61 -27.71
CA LEU A 111 22.95 -9.39 -26.56
C LEU A 111 22.77 -7.91 -26.18
N THR A 112 23.60 -7.01 -26.72
CA THR A 112 23.51 -5.56 -26.41
C THR A 112 22.20 -4.96 -26.90
N GLU A 113 21.61 -5.49 -27.97
CA GLU A 113 20.32 -5.04 -28.51
C GLU A 113 19.14 -5.29 -27.54
N TYR A 114 19.34 -6.18 -26.57
CA TYR A 114 18.33 -6.63 -25.59
C TYR A 114 18.69 -6.21 -24.16
N GLY A 115 19.81 -5.47 -23.96
CA GLY A 115 20.30 -5.09 -22.63
C GLY A 115 20.80 -6.27 -21.79
N LEU A 116 21.11 -7.41 -22.43
CA LEU A 116 21.50 -8.65 -21.75
C LEU A 116 23.02 -8.86 -21.65
N ASP A 117 23.82 -8.01 -22.32
CA ASP A 117 25.27 -7.92 -22.11
C ASP A 117 25.63 -7.26 -20.76
N SER A 118 24.69 -6.43 -20.25
CA SER A 118 24.79 -5.77 -18.95
C SER A 118 23.37 -5.70 -18.33
N PRO A 119 22.83 -6.82 -17.84
CA PRO A 119 21.45 -6.92 -17.38
C PRO A 119 21.10 -5.87 -16.33
N SER A 120 19.93 -5.27 -16.45
CA SER A 120 19.42 -4.28 -15.50
C SER A 120 19.17 -4.90 -14.11
N ASN A 121 18.81 -6.18 -14.09
CA ASN A 121 18.65 -6.99 -12.89
C ASN A 121 18.96 -8.46 -13.20
N THR A 122 19.21 -9.23 -12.14
CA THR A 122 19.32 -10.69 -12.21
C THR A 122 18.48 -11.27 -11.09
N VAL A 123 17.78 -12.36 -11.36
CA VAL A 123 17.01 -13.10 -10.33
C VAL A 123 17.57 -14.50 -10.25
N THR A 124 18.19 -14.83 -9.13
CA THR A 124 18.71 -16.16 -8.84
C THR A 124 17.76 -16.89 -7.91
N VAL A 125 17.26 -18.01 -8.35
CA VAL A 125 16.32 -18.88 -7.61
C VAL A 125 17.08 -20.11 -7.16
N ASP A 126 17.22 -20.31 -5.85
CA ASP A 126 17.83 -21.49 -5.27
C ASP A 126 16.76 -22.46 -4.76
N THR A 127 16.90 -23.72 -5.11
CA THR A 127 15.99 -24.81 -4.74
C THR A 127 16.77 -26.01 -4.21
N ALA A 128 16.06 -27.08 -3.86
CA ALA A 128 16.73 -28.35 -3.51
C ALA A 128 17.40 -29.00 -4.71
N ASP A 129 16.90 -28.77 -5.91
CA ASP A 129 17.34 -29.42 -7.15
C ASP A 129 18.45 -28.65 -7.87
N GLY A 130 18.74 -27.42 -7.43
CA GLY A 130 19.77 -26.56 -8.00
C GLY A 130 19.38 -25.10 -8.06
N THR A 131 20.23 -24.31 -8.69
CA THR A 131 20.08 -22.88 -8.84
C THR A 131 19.81 -22.53 -10.29
N THR A 132 18.85 -21.63 -10.53
CA THR A 132 18.55 -21.05 -11.84
C THR A 132 18.70 -19.55 -11.77
N LYS A 133 19.33 -18.98 -12.78
CA LYS A 133 19.54 -17.52 -12.91
C LYS A 133 18.77 -17.01 -14.12
N LEU A 134 17.97 -15.97 -13.90
CA LEU A 134 17.28 -15.22 -14.94
C LEU A 134 17.94 -13.84 -15.05
N ASN A 135 18.53 -13.52 -16.17
CA ASN A 135 19.06 -12.18 -16.45
C ASN A 135 17.95 -11.35 -17.09
N ILE A 136 17.73 -10.15 -16.57
CA ILE A 136 16.69 -9.23 -17.03
C ILE A 136 17.37 -8.07 -17.77
N GLY A 137 17.09 -7.99 -19.06
CA GLY A 137 17.56 -6.93 -19.95
C GLY A 137 16.60 -5.75 -20.04
N ASP A 138 16.50 -5.20 -21.24
CA ASP A 138 15.72 -4.00 -21.49
C ASP A 138 14.20 -4.29 -21.60
N GLU A 139 13.41 -3.25 -21.32
CA GLU A 139 11.98 -3.25 -21.55
C GLU A 139 11.66 -2.87 -23.01
N ASN A 140 10.81 -3.65 -23.65
CA ASN A 140 10.14 -3.24 -24.86
C ASN A 140 8.91 -2.39 -24.50
N THR A 141 9.09 -1.09 -24.44
CA THR A 141 8.05 -0.13 -24.05
C THR A 141 6.83 -0.11 -24.98
N SER A 142 6.96 -0.64 -26.23
CA SER A 142 5.85 -0.71 -27.16
C SER A 142 4.87 -1.84 -26.86
N THR A 143 5.36 -2.93 -26.25
CA THR A 143 4.58 -4.14 -25.94
C THR A 143 4.44 -4.39 -24.45
N ASN A 144 5.12 -3.61 -23.60
CA ASN A 144 5.20 -3.79 -22.15
C ASN A 144 5.72 -5.19 -21.78
N GLN A 145 6.80 -5.60 -22.43
CA GLN A 145 7.46 -6.88 -22.25
C GLN A 145 8.93 -6.67 -21.96
N TYR A 146 9.59 -7.65 -21.37
CA TYR A 146 11.02 -7.63 -21.09
C TYR A 146 11.76 -8.71 -21.85
N TYR A 147 13.02 -8.43 -22.17
CA TYR A 147 13.94 -9.43 -22.68
C TYR A 147 14.65 -10.10 -21.51
N ILE A 148 14.66 -11.42 -21.47
CA ILE A 148 15.40 -12.18 -20.46
C ILE A 148 16.25 -13.26 -21.11
N SER A 149 17.33 -13.66 -20.43
CA SER A 149 18.06 -14.89 -20.71
C SER A 149 18.10 -15.78 -19.48
N ARG A 150 18.39 -17.06 -19.66
CA ARG A 150 18.42 -18.03 -18.58
C ARG A 150 19.82 -18.58 -18.41
N ASP A 151 20.30 -18.64 -17.18
CA ASP A 151 21.61 -19.15 -16.79
C ASP A 151 22.72 -18.43 -17.57
N ASP A 152 23.67 -19.14 -18.10
CA ASP A 152 24.78 -18.60 -18.92
C ASP A 152 24.53 -18.79 -20.43
N ASP A 153 23.24 -18.93 -20.86
CA ASP A 153 22.90 -18.98 -22.29
C ASP A 153 22.97 -17.57 -22.88
N ASP A 154 23.94 -17.37 -23.76
CA ASP A 154 24.23 -16.13 -24.47
C ASP A 154 23.70 -16.10 -25.91
N SER A 155 22.91 -17.12 -26.31
CA SER A 155 22.41 -17.29 -27.67
C SER A 155 20.88 -17.26 -27.76
N THR A 156 20.18 -17.40 -26.63
CA THR A 156 18.69 -17.44 -26.60
C THR A 156 18.15 -16.29 -25.77
N VAL A 157 17.25 -15.50 -26.37
CA VAL A 157 16.53 -14.40 -25.70
C VAL A 157 15.04 -14.74 -25.65
N TYR A 158 14.48 -14.61 -24.47
CA TYR A 158 13.07 -14.82 -24.23
C TYR A 158 12.36 -13.48 -24.04
N VAL A 159 11.19 -13.33 -24.64
CA VAL A 159 10.32 -12.14 -24.46
C VAL A 159 9.20 -12.52 -23.50
N VAL A 160 9.17 -11.89 -22.32
CA VAL A 160 8.24 -12.21 -21.25
C VAL A 160 7.39 -11.02 -20.87
N ALA A 161 6.22 -11.26 -20.29
CA ALA A 161 5.35 -10.20 -19.78
C ALA A 161 6.00 -9.43 -18.62
N ALA A 162 5.71 -8.14 -18.51
CA ALA A 162 6.22 -7.27 -17.43
C ALA A 162 5.90 -7.80 -16.03
N ASP A 163 4.75 -8.44 -15.84
CA ASP A 163 4.33 -9.00 -14.55
C ASP A 163 5.30 -10.08 -14.02
N THR A 164 6.08 -10.71 -14.91
CA THR A 164 7.11 -11.68 -14.53
C THR A 164 8.30 -11.03 -13.85
N VAL A 165 8.67 -9.82 -14.24
CA VAL A 165 9.91 -9.14 -13.79
C VAL A 165 9.65 -7.98 -12.83
N SER A 166 8.50 -7.32 -12.92
CA SER A 166 8.17 -6.15 -12.10
C SER A 166 8.31 -6.37 -10.58
N PRO A 167 8.00 -7.57 -10.01
CA PRO A 167 8.20 -7.83 -8.59
C PRO A 167 9.66 -7.77 -8.12
N PHE A 168 10.63 -7.73 -9.03
CA PHE A 168 12.07 -7.67 -8.74
C PHE A 168 12.69 -6.30 -9.05
N MET A 169 11.88 -5.32 -9.45
CA MET A 169 12.32 -3.98 -9.85
C MET A 169 12.04 -2.90 -8.80
N ASN A 170 11.62 -3.30 -7.62
CA ASN A 170 11.26 -2.42 -6.52
C ASN A 170 12.49 -1.96 -5.72
N SER A 171 12.35 -0.93 -4.89
CA SER A 171 13.35 -0.53 -3.91
C SER A 171 13.37 -1.45 -2.69
N LEU A 172 14.42 -1.40 -1.85
CA LEU A 172 14.57 -2.32 -0.72
C LEU A 172 13.38 -2.26 0.25
N TYR A 173 12.88 -1.07 0.52
CA TYR A 173 11.80 -0.89 1.50
C TYR A 173 10.41 -1.25 0.99
N ASP A 174 10.25 -1.48 -0.32
CA ASP A 174 9.02 -2.09 -0.87
C ASP A 174 8.88 -3.57 -0.47
N TYR A 175 10.01 -4.21 -0.10
CA TYR A 175 10.03 -5.58 0.45
C TYR A 175 9.98 -5.59 1.99
N ALA A 176 9.81 -4.44 2.63
CA ALA A 176 9.71 -4.33 4.08
C ALA A 176 8.26 -4.13 4.52
N GLN A 177 7.93 -4.69 5.68
CA GLN A 177 6.66 -4.43 6.36
C GLN A 177 6.88 -3.35 7.42
N GLY A 178 6.43 -2.13 7.15
CA GLY A 178 6.37 -1.06 8.14
C GLY A 178 5.21 -1.25 9.11
N GLU A 179 5.19 -0.44 10.15
CA GLU A 179 4.05 -0.32 11.05
C GLU A 179 3.02 0.65 10.45
N ASP A 180 1.75 0.43 10.76
CA ASP A 180 0.71 1.39 10.43
C ASP A 180 0.81 2.63 11.35
N PHE A 181 0.42 3.79 10.84
CA PHE A 181 0.31 4.98 11.68
C PHE A 181 -0.75 4.74 12.75
N PRO A 182 -0.48 5.12 14.04
CA PRO A 182 -1.44 4.94 15.11
C PRO A 182 -2.78 5.63 14.81
N THR A 183 -3.87 4.89 14.88
CA THR A 183 -5.20 5.44 14.60
C THR A 183 -5.60 6.44 15.69
N ILE A 184 -5.91 7.67 15.30
CA ILE A 184 -6.42 8.72 16.17
C ILE A 184 -7.89 9.00 15.78
N ASP A 185 -8.82 8.71 16.68
CA ASP A 185 -10.20 9.15 16.52
C ASP A 185 -10.27 10.66 16.87
N SER A 186 -10.58 11.47 15.89
CA SER A 186 -10.64 12.92 16.02
C SER A 186 -11.55 13.41 17.15
N SER A 187 -12.59 12.63 17.49
CA SER A 187 -13.54 12.94 18.57
C SER A 187 -12.96 12.65 19.98
N THR A 188 -11.83 11.94 20.05
CA THR A 188 -11.19 11.59 21.33
C THR A 188 -9.98 12.46 21.64
N VAL A 189 -9.58 13.32 20.71
CA VAL A 189 -8.46 14.25 20.91
C VAL A 189 -8.82 15.25 21.99
N LYS A 190 -7.90 15.47 22.94
CA LYS A 190 -8.03 16.38 24.06
C LYS A 190 -7.10 17.58 23.97
N LYS A 191 -5.93 17.37 23.37
CA LYS A 191 -4.93 18.42 23.25
C LYS A 191 -4.06 18.15 22.02
N VAL A 192 -3.73 19.20 21.31
CA VAL A 192 -2.75 19.22 20.23
C VAL A 192 -1.74 20.31 20.53
N GLN A 193 -0.47 19.96 20.64
CA GLN A 193 0.62 20.89 20.76
C GLN A 193 1.52 20.75 19.54
N VAL A 194 1.74 21.85 18.83
CA VAL A 194 2.66 21.94 17.71
C VAL A 194 3.79 22.89 18.07
N SER A 195 5.02 22.42 17.95
CA SER A 195 6.22 23.23 18.13
C SER A 195 6.97 23.28 16.81
N GLU A 196 7.11 24.48 16.26
CA GLU A 196 7.83 24.76 15.03
C GLU A 196 8.93 25.81 15.30
N ASN A 197 9.87 25.93 14.36
CA ASN A 197 10.97 26.89 14.52
C ASN A 197 10.51 28.37 14.58
N LYS A 198 9.31 28.68 14.07
CA LYS A 198 8.80 30.05 13.97
C LYS A 198 7.45 30.26 14.63
N ASP A 199 6.61 29.27 14.59
CA ASP A 199 5.21 29.37 15.03
C ASP A 199 4.87 28.11 15.82
N SER A 200 4.38 28.30 17.04
CA SER A 200 3.98 27.20 17.92
C SER A 200 2.62 27.51 18.48
N TYR A 201 1.80 26.45 18.61
CA TYR A 201 0.50 26.62 19.25
C TYR A 201 0.15 25.39 20.12
N VAL A 202 -0.77 25.63 21.04
CA VAL A 202 -1.45 24.61 21.84
C VAL A 202 -2.94 24.80 21.67
N LEU A 203 -3.61 23.75 21.19
CA LEU A 203 -5.06 23.67 21.09
C LEU A 203 -5.53 22.67 22.14
N GLU A 204 -6.40 23.08 23.07
CA GLU A 204 -6.82 22.26 24.21
C GLU A 204 -8.35 22.30 24.37
N GLU A 205 -8.96 21.10 24.47
CA GLU A 205 -10.38 20.96 24.73
C GLU A 205 -10.72 21.45 26.13
N ASN A 206 -11.78 22.26 26.28
CA ASN A 206 -12.26 22.70 27.55
C ASN A 206 -13.02 21.61 28.31
N SER A 207 -13.19 21.77 29.60
CA SER A 207 -13.87 20.79 30.46
C SER A 207 -15.33 20.53 30.08
N ASP A 208 -15.93 21.37 29.23
CA ASP A 208 -17.27 21.19 28.69
C ASP A 208 -17.33 20.12 27.57
N GLY A 209 -16.15 19.69 27.05
CA GLY A 209 -16.05 18.69 25.98
C GLY A 209 -16.58 19.17 24.62
N ALA A 210 -16.77 20.46 24.44
CA ALA A 210 -17.38 21.03 23.24
C ALA A 210 -16.64 22.25 22.69
N THR A 211 -15.95 23.00 23.55
CA THR A 211 -15.20 24.19 23.17
C THR A 211 -13.70 23.98 23.30
N TRP A 212 -12.95 24.76 22.56
CA TRP A 212 -11.50 24.70 22.51
C TRP A 212 -10.88 26.03 22.81
N ASP A 213 -9.72 26.00 23.47
CA ASP A 213 -8.89 27.16 23.63
C ASP A 213 -7.58 27.00 22.85
N VAL A 214 -7.05 28.11 22.36
CA VAL A 214 -5.75 28.16 21.71
C VAL A 214 -4.81 29.11 22.44
N SER A 215 -3.56 28.72 22.55
CA SER A 215 -2.46 29.55 23.05
C SER A 215 -1.22 29.36 22.17
N GLY A 216 -0.27 30.30 22.27
CA GLY A 216 0.98 30.24 21.51
C GLY A 216 2.21 30.53 22.36
N ASP A 217 3.40 30.42 21.74
CA ASP A 217 4.64 30.70 22.44
C ASP A 217 4.74 32.17 22.90
N GLY A 218 5.10 32.28 24.13
CA GLY A 218 5.82 33.46 24.67
C GLY A 218 5.01 34.69 25.03
N ASN A 219 3.71 34.84 24.79
CA ASN A 219 2.85 35.94 25.30
C ASN A 219 1.42 35.91 24.74
N ILE A 220 1.03 34.85 24.07
CA ILE A 220 -0.38 34.74 23.65
C ILE A 220 -1.10 34.03 24.78
N ASP A 221 -1.87 34.83 25.55
CA ASP A 221 -2.78 34.33 26.56
C ASP A 221 -3.76 33.33 25.93
N LYS A 222 -4.29 32.41 26.72
CA LYS A 222 -5.27 31.44 26.33
C LYS A 222 -6.54 32.12 25.79
N GLU A 223 -6.82 31.96 24.51
CA GLU A 223 -7.97 32.54 23.81
C GLU A 223 -8.91 31.45 23.31
N SER A 224 -10.19 31.78 23.17
CA SER A 224 -11.14 30.80 22.59
C SER A 224 -10.81 30.50 21.14
N ALA A 225 -10.70 29.23 20.81
CA ALA A 225 -10.48 28.76 19.43
C ALA A 225 -11.78 28.85 18.61
N ASP A 226 -11.62 29.03 17.30
CA ASP A 226 -12.70 28.81 16.34
C ASP A 226 -13.02 27.32 16.27
N THR A 227 -14.28 26.96 16.47
CA THR A 227 -14.69 25.56 16.52
C THR A 227 -14.43 24.82 15.20
N THR A 228 -14.57 25.51 14.07
CA THR A 228 -14.31 24.94 12.75
C THR A 228 -12.81 24.72 12.54
N ALA A 229 -11.98 25.69 12.92
CA ALA A 229 -10.54 25.61 12.84
C ALA A 229 -10.00 24.47 13.73
N ALA A 230 -10.47 24.38 14.98
CA ALA A 230 -10.15 23.29 15.90
C ALA A 230 -10.57 21.91 15.32
N GLY A 231 -11.79 21.82 14.78
CA GLY A 231 -12.31 20.63 14.12
C GLY A 231 -11.49 20.22 12.91
N ASN A 232 -10.97 21.17 12.13
CA ASN A 232 -10.09 20.87 10.99
C ASN A 232 -8.75 20.27 11.45
N VAL A 233 -8.17 20.79 12.54
CA VAL A 233 -6.92 20.24 13.11
C VAL A 233 -7.13 18.83 13.62
N THR A 234 -8.18 18.59 14.44
CA THR A 234 -8.44 17.25 14.99
C THR A 234 -8.81 16.23 13.91
N SER A 235 -9.60 16.63 12.91
CA SER A 235 -9.93 15.79 11.75
C SER A 235 -8.71 15.51 10.88
N GLY A 236 -7.81 16.50 10.75
CA GLY A 236 -6.53 16.33 10.05
C GLY A 236 -5.68 15.23 10.67
N LEU A 237 -5.58 15.21 12.00
CA LEU A 237 -4.87 14.14 12.73
C LEU A 237 -5.48 12.75 12.49
N GLY A 238 -6.80 12.67 12.40
CA GLY A 238 -7.49 11.41 12.09
C GLY A 238 -7.22 10.88 10.67
N ASN A 239 -6.69 11.71 9.79
CA ASN A 239 -6.30 11.34 8.42
C ASN A 239 -4.79 11.06 8.26
N PHE A 240 -4.01 11.16 9.34
CA PHE A 240 -2.59 10.87 9.25
C PHE A 240 -2.36 9.41 8.93
N ALA A 241 -1.49 9.17 7.96
CA ALA A 241 -1.03 7.86 7.54
C ALA A 241 0.41 7.96 7.06
N PHE A 242 1.18 6.91 7.22
CA PHE A 242 2.48 6.82 6.57
C PHE A 242 2.30 6.53 5.07
N ASP A 243 3.10 7.21 4.24
CA ASP A 243 3.07 7.01 2.78
C ASP A 243 4.09 5.94 2.36
N GLN A 244 5.36 6.13 2.72
CA GLN A 244 6.44 5.20 2.37
C GLN A 244 7.25 4.86 3.61
N PHE A 245 7.69 3.62 3.68
CA PHE A 245 8.66 3.17 4.67
C PHE A 245 10.08 3.44 4.14
N VAL A 246 10.90 4.14 4.88
CA VAL A 246 12.22 4.64 4.43
C VAL A 246 13.36 3.94 5.14
N ASN A 247 13.25 3.73 6.45
CA ASN A 247 14.28 3.09 7.24
C ASN A 247 13.67 2.43 8.49
N TYR A 248 13.94 1.15 8.71
CA TYR A 248 13.40 0.42 9.84
C TYR A 248 14.19 0.62 11.15
N ASN A 249 15.45 1.07 11.06
CA ASN A 249 16.35 1.22 12.20
C ASN A 249 17.38 2.32 11.93
N ALA A 250 16.93 3.58 11.92
CA ALA A 250 17.76 4.74 11.68
C ALA A 250 18.71 4.97 12.87
N GLU A 251 20.02 4.93 12.63
CA GLU A 251 21.05 5.25 13.61
C GLU A 251 21.38 6.74 13.64
N ASP A 252 21.22 7.43 12.51
CA ASP A 252 21.48 8.85 12.33
C ASP A 252 20.23 9.57 11.82
N LEU A 253 19.55 10.26 12.73
CA LEU A 253 18.36 11.02 12.43
C LEU A 253 18.62 12.33 11.66
N SER A 254 19.88 12.80 11.65
CA SER A 254 20.24 14.06 10.96
C SER A 254 20.08 13.96 9.44
N GLN A 255 20.17 12.76 8.87
CA GLN A 255 19.95 12.52 7.44
C GLN A 255 18.52 12.83 6.99
N TYR A 256 17.58 12.86 7.94
CA TYR A 256 16.16 13.08 7.72
C TYR A 256 15.69 14.40 8.31
N GLY A 257 16.61 15.20 8.88
CA GLY A 257 16.25 16.43 9.61
C GLY A 257 15.48 16.18 10.91
N LEU A 258 15.55 14.96 11.45
CA LEU A 258 14.80 14.53 12.63
C LEU A 258 15.58 14.69 13.96
N ASP A 259 16.88 15.02 13.88
CA ASP A 259 17.66 15.45 15.05
C ASP A 259 17.31 16.88 15.50
N LYS A 260 16.79 17.68 14.58
CA LYS A 260 16.23 19.02 14.76
C LYS A 260 14.98 19.14 13.91
N PRO A 261 13.88 18.56 14.33
CA PRO A 261 12.71 18.45 13.51
C PRO A 261 12.17 19.81 13.09
N TYR A 262 11.64 19.89 11.87
CA TYR A 262 10.91 21.05 11.35
C TYR A 262 9.71 21.37 12.25
N ALA A 263 8.96 20.35 12.62
CA ALA A 263 7.86 20.42 13.57
C ALA A 263 7.82 19.20 14.49
N THR A 264 7.35 19.42 15.72
CA THR A 264 6.98 18.36 16.65
C THR A 264 5.51 18.51 16.99
N ILE A 265 4.72 17.46 16.75
CA ILE A 265 3.30 17.40 17.05
C ILE A 265 3.11 16.47 18.23
N THR A 266 2.55 16.96 19.34
CA THR A 266 2.15 16.15 20.49
C THR A 266 0.64 16.13 20.59
N VAL A 267 0.06 14.93 20.60
CA VAL A 267 -1.39 14.70 20.64
C VAL A 267 -1.74 13.93 21.89
N ASP A 268 -2.57 14.52 22.77
CA ASP A 268 -3.20 13.80 23.88
C ASP A 268 -4.61 13.40 23.43
N TYR A 269 -4.94 12.13 23.50
CA TYR A 269 -6.22 11.57 23.07
C TYR A 269 -6.66 10.38 23.94
N GLN A 270 -7.89 9.97 23.79
CA GLN A 270 -8.47 8.86 24.53
C GLN A 270 -8.73 7.65 23.62
N GLU A 271 -8.40 6.47 24.11
CA GLU A 271 -8.65 5.21 23.43
C GLU A 271 -9.55 4.30 24.25
N LYS A 272 -10.52 3.65 23.59
CA LYS A 272 -11.37 2.63 24.21
C LYS A 272 -10.72 1.27 24.08
N VAL A 273 -10.25 0.72 25.18
CA VAL A 273 -9.62 -0.60 25.23
C VAL A 273 -10.62 -1.62 25.77
N LYS A 274 -10.80 -2.74 25.06
CA LYS A 274 -11.60 -3.87 25.55
C LYS A 274 -10.87 -4.55 26.70
N ASN A 275 -11.52 -4.66 27.86
CA ASN A 275 -11.00 -5.44 28.96
C ASN A 275 -11.13 -6.94 28.63
N ASN A 276 -10.07 -7.54 28.13
CA ASN A 276 -9.93 -8.99 28.10
C ASN A 276 -9.56 -9.44 29.53
N SER A 277 -10.55 -9.61 30.41
CA SER A 277 -10.34 -10.32 31.65
C SER A 277 -10.08 -11.78 31.32
N THR A 278 -8.82 -12.16 31.23
CA THR A 278 -8.40 -13.56 31.33
C THR A 278 -8.69 -13.97 32.77
N ASP A 279 -9.87 -14.57 32.99
CA ASP A 279 -10.19 -15.26 34.24
C ASP A 279 -9.27 -16.49 34.29
N SER A 280 -8.15 -16.34 34.97
CA SER A 280 -7.29 -17.45 35.39
C SER A 280 -7.96 -18.15 36.58
N THR A 281 -8.89 -19.05 36.29
CA THR A 281 -9.40 -19.99 37.27
C THR A 281 -8.33 -21.03 37.50
N GLU A 282 -7.68 -20.96 38.63
CA GLU A 282 -6.88 -22.04 39.23
C GLU A 282 -7.70 -23.32 39.30
N SER A 283 -7.14 -24.38 38.75
CA SER A 283 -7.62 -25.75 38.87
C SER A 283 -7.57 -26.23 40.32
N GLY A 284 -8.73 -26.47 40.89
CA GLY A 284 -8.89 -27.30 42.05
C GLY A 284 -9.60 -28.60 41.65
N GLU A 285 -8.87 -29.71 41.68
CA GLU A 285 -9.41 -31.08 41.61
C GLU A 285 -10.48 -31.30 42.64
N ASN A 286 -11.62 -31.89 42.31
CA ASN A 286 -12.11 -33.09 42.98
C ASN A 286 -13.29 -33.75 42.26
N ASP A 287 -13.05 -34.95 41.88
CA ASP A 287 -13.72 -36.26 41.94
C ASP A 287 -15.24 -36.36 42.12
N SER A 288 -15.75 -37.20 41.22
CA SER A 288 -16.75 -38.26 41.32
C SER A 288 -18.25 -38.00 41.24
N THR A 289 -18.76 -38.83 40.37
CA THR A 289 -19.95 -39.68 40.36
C THR A 289 -21.18 -39.25 39.57
N ALA A 290 -21.45 -40.22 38.71
CA ALA A 290 -22.60 -40.47 37.87
C ALA A 290 -24.00 -40.28 38.51
N SER A 291 -24.97 -39.88 37.70
CA SER A 291 -26.19 -40.72 37.52
C SER A 291 -27.07 -40.21 36.37
N GLU A 292 -27.53 -41.14 35.60
CA GLU A 292 -28.51 -41.06 34.52
C GLU A 292 -29.91 -40.63 35.04
N SER A 293 -30.72 -40.00 34.20
CA SER A 293 -32.00 -40.49 33.71
C SER A 293 -32.84 -39.41 33.01
N ASP A 294 -33.12 -39.67 31.79
CA ASP A 294 -34.39 -39.72 31.05
C ASP A 294 -35.53 -38.72 31.28
N SER A 295 -36.06 -38.37 30.12
CA SER A 295 -37.47 -38.19 29.73
C SER A 295 -38.02 -36.80 29.51
N GLU A 296 -38.18 -36.58 28.21
CA GLU A 296 -39.41 -36.23 27.43
C GLU A 296 -40.21 -34.96 27.72
N SER A 297 -40.37 -34.29 26.57
CA SER A 297 -41.60 -33.75 25.95
C SER A 297 -42.16 -32.42 26.43
N GLY A 298 -42.32 -31.54 25.41
CA GLY A 298 -43.54 -30.74 25.35
C GLY A 298 -43.37 -29.28 24.98
N ALA A 299 -43.40 -29.04 23.67
CA ALA A 299 -44.14 -28.01 22.96
C ALA A 299 -44.22 -26.55 23.40
N SER A 300 -43.72 -25.75 22.45
CA SER A 300 -44.34 -24.49 21.93
C SER A 300 -44.46 -23.27 22.80
N ALA A 301 -43.83 -22.28 22.39
CA ALA A 301 -44.29 -21.05 21.74
C ALA A 301 -43.60 -19.79 22.22
N ASP A 302 -43.32 -19.03 21.21
CA ASP A 302 -43.08 -17.57 21.19
C ASP A 302 -41.91 -16.98 21.96
N THR A 303 -41.10 -16.60 21.11
CA THR A 303 -39.87 -15.95 21.22
C THR A 303 -39.95 -14.46 21.13
N ASP A 304 -39.50 -13.81 22.10
CA ASP A 304 -38.95 -12.48 21.94
C ASP A 304 -37.43 -12.59 22.09
N SER A 305 -36.75 -12.56 20.97
CA SER A 305 -35.30 -12.61 20.89
C SER A 305 -34.79 -11.21 21.11
N SER A 306 -34.66 -10.79 22.32
CA SER A 306 -33.73 -9.75 22.71
C SER A 306 -32.36 -10.37 22.75
N SER A 307 -31.59 -10.14 21.70
CA SER A 307 -30.12 -10.27 21.74
C SER A 307 -29.59 -9.31 22.78
N GLU A 308 -29.36 -9.82 23.98
CA GLU A 308 -28.48 -9.15 24.94
C GLU A 308 -27.09 -9.13 24.30
N ASP A 309 -26.71 -7.96 23.75
CA ASP A 309 -25.34 -7.61 23.47
C ASP A 309 -24.55 -7.82 24.77
N ALA A 310 -23.66 -8.78 24.76
CA ALA A 310 -22.66 -8.95 25.80
C ALA A 310 -21.84 -7.66 25.81
N ASP A 311 -22.16 -6.79 26.74
CA ASP A 311 -21.50 -5.50 26.99
C ASP A 311 -20.05 -5.80 27.37
N SER A 312 -19.17 -5.86 26.35
CA SER A 312 -17.75 -6.00 26.57
C SER A 312 -17.28 -4.71 27.26
N LYS A 313 -17.02 -4.78 28.56
CA LYS A 313 -16.53 -3.64 29.34
C LYS A 313 -15.32 -3.02 28.65
N THR A 314 -15.52 -1.88 28.01
CA THR A 314 -14.44 -1.05 27.47
C THR A 314 -14.02 -0.06 28.54
N THR A 315 -12.72 0.12 28.73
CA THR A 315 -12.14 1.16 29.57
C THR A 315 -11.52 2.22 28.68
N THR A 316 -11.77 3.48 28.98
CA THR A 316 -11.11 4.61 28.30
C THR A 316 -9.75 4.83 28.94
N VAL A 317 -8.71 4.90 28.12
CA VAL A 317 -7.33 5.12 28.55
C VAL A 317 -6.80 6.37 27.86
N ASP A 318 -6.17 7.27 28.62
CA ASP A 318 -5.47 8.42 28.08
C ASP A 318 -4.18 7.98 27.39
N LYS A 319 -3.96 8.48 26.20
CA LYS A 319 -2.80 8.22 25.34
C LYS A 319 -2.14 9.50 24.90
N GLN A 320 -0.85 9.45 24.68
CA GLN A 320 -0.09 10.53 24.07
C GLN A 320 0.72 9.98 22.88
N LEU A 321 0.64 10.65 21.76
CA LEU A 321 1.47 10.39 20.58
C LEU A 321 2.33 11.61 20.28
N VAL A 322 3.62 11.38 20.06
CA VAL A 322 4.55 12.42 19.60
C VAL A 322 5.01 12.09 18.18
N ILE A 323 4.83 13.02 17.27
CA ILE A 323 5.19 12.89 15.86
C ILE A 323 6.28 13.92 15.58
N TYR A 324 7.42 13.46 15.10
CA TYR A 324 8.51 14.32 14.66
C TYR A 324 8.46 14.43 13.14
N VAL A 325 8.44 15.66 12.64
CA VAL A 325 8.42 15.99 11.21
C VAL A 325 9.78 16.57 10.84
N GLY A 326 10.49 15.93 9.93
CA GLY A 326 11.83 16.31 9.49
C GLY A 326 11.86 17.13 8.21
N ASP A 327 12.94 16.95 7.46
CA ASP A 327 13.19 17.63 6.18
C ASP A 327 12.24 17.13 5.08
N GLU A 328 12.20 17.86 3.97
CA GLU A 328 11.50 17.42 2.76
C GLU A 328 12.16 16.18 2.20
N ALA A 329 11.33 15.16 1.92
CA ALA A 329 11.76 13.88 1.36
C ALA A 329 11.71 13.86 -0.18
N GLY A 330 11.20 14.92 -0.80
CA GLY A 330 10.85 15.00 -2.21
C GLY A 330 9.36 14.66 -2.44
N ASP A 331 8.91 14.81 -3.68
CA ASP A 331 7.54 14.48 -4.13
C ASP A 331 6.40 15.05 -3.27
N GLY A 332 6.63 16.19 -2.61
CA GLY A 332 5.63 16.84 -1.75
C GLY A 332 5.40 16.12 -0.43
N SER A 333 6.38 15.38 0.08
CA SER A 333 6.34 14.72 1.38
C SER A 333 7.48 15.17 2.30
N ARG A 334 7.36 14.85 3.59
CA ARG A 334 8.39 15.04 4.61
C ARG A 334 8.69 13.73 5.33
N TYR A 335 9.91 13.60 5.82
CA TYR A 335 10.26 12.50 6.73
C TYR A 335 9.54 12.65 8.05
N VAL A 336 9.01 11.54 8.57
CA VAL A 336 8.32 11.51 9.86
C VAL A 336 8.75 10.28 10.67
N THR A 337 8.70 10.43 12.00
CA THR A 337 8.88 9.29 12.92
C THR A 337 8.04 9.49 14.18
N VAL A 338 7.66 8.39 14.82
CA VAL A 338 6.96 8.38 16.11
C VAL A 338 7.77 7.69 17.21
N ASP A 339 8.82 6.96 16.87
CA ASP A 339 9.63 6.14 17.79
C ASP A 339 11.14 6.48 17.74
N ASN A 340 11.55 7.41 16.88
CA ASN A 340 12.95 7.79 16.60
C ASN A 340 13.83 6.65 16.05
N LYS A 341 13.22 5.65 15.43
CA LYS A 341 13.91 4.51 14.81
C LYS A 341 13.40 4.22 13.42
N GLN A 342 12.09 4.09 13.31
CA GLN A 342 11.46 3.83 12.02
C GLN A 342 11.13 5.17 11.35
N ILE A 343 11.63 5.32 10.13
CA ILE A 343 11.45 6.54 9.34
C ILE A 343 10.47 6.24 8.23
N TYR A 344 9.51 7.10 8.09
CA TYR A 344 8.49 7.09 7.04
C TYR A 344 8.45 8.42 6.32
N THR A 345 7.68 8.51 5.26
CA THR A 345 7.24 9.77 4.69
C THR A 345 5.78 10.02 4.99
N MET A 346 5.38 11.29 4.97
CA MET A 346 3.99 11.73 5.04
C MET A 346 3.81 12.94 4.13
N SER A 347 2.72 12.99 3.39
CA SER A 347 2.38 14.08 2.47
C SER A 347 2.34 15.42 3.18
N THR A 348 2.93 16.46 2.58
CA THR A 348 2.84 17.83 3.08
C THR A 348 1.41 18.34 3.11
N ASP A 349 0.56 17.90 2.18
CA ASP A 349 -0.86 18.26 2.17
C ASP A 349 -1.57 17.73 3.42
N THR A 350 -1.29 16.47 3.81
CA THR A 350 -1.83 15.87 5.04
C THR A 350 -1.30 16.59 6.29
N LEU A 351 0.01 16.85 6.35
CA LEU A 351 0.64 17.55 7.47
C LEU A 351 0.12 18.97 7.63
N SER A 352 -0.16 19.69 6.54
CA SER A 352 -0.62 21.10 6.56
C SER A 352 -1.96 21.30 7.26
N ALA A 353 -2.74 20.25 7.47
CA ALA A 353 -3.93 20.30 8.30
C ALA A 353 -3.59 20.68 9.76
N VAL A 354 -2.37 20.38 10.20
CA VAL A 354 -1.94 20.53 11.60
C VAL A 354 -0.74 21.49 11.73
N ILE A 355 0.29 21.36 10.91
CA ILE A 355 1.48 22.23 10.93
C ILE A 355 1.29 23.48 10.05
N ASP A 356 2.27 24.39 10.06
CA ASP A 356 2.27 25.64 9.31
C ASP A 356 1.08 26.56 9.67
N LYS A 357 0.64 26.54 10.93
CA LYS A 357 -0.43 27.36 11.47
C LYS A 357 0.06 28.21 12.62
N THR A 358 -0.44 29.44 12.64
CA THR A 358 -0.24 30.34 13.78
C THR A 358 -1.41 30.24 14.75
N PRO A 359 -1.25 30.64 16.02
CA PRO A 359 -2.39 30.76 16.94
C PRO A 359 -3.52 31.64 16.39
N SER A 360 -3.20 32.67 15.62
CA SER A 360 -4.19 33.55 15.02
C SER A 360 -5.06 32.91 13.94
N ASP A 361 -4.58 31.85 13.29
CA ASP A 361 -5.36 31.08 12.34
C ASP A 361 -6.44 30.22 13.02
N LEU A 362 -6.28 30.01 14.32
CA LEU A 362 -7.13 29.14 15.13
C LEU A 362 -8.06 29.91 16.07
N TRP A 363 -7.91 31.25 16.18
CA TRP A 363 -8.74 32.05 17.08
C TRP A 363 -10.17 32.23 16.59
N SER A 364 -11.09 32.28 17.56
CA SER A 364 -12.45 32.74 17.30
C SER A 364 -12.50 34.26 17.16
N LEU A 365 -12.67 34.74 15.94
CA LEU A 365 -12.90 36.14 15.66
C LEU A 365 -14.35 36.53 16.02
N ILE A 366 -14.69 36.59 17.32
CA ILE A 366 -15.99 37.11 17.76
C ILE A 366 -15.97 38.63 17.66
N VAL A 367 -16.56 39.18 16.61
CA VAL A 367 -16.87 40.61 16.57
C VAL A 367 -18.06 40.83 17.50
N ASN A 368 -17.80 41.33 18.72
CA ASN A 368 -18.84 41.78 19.62
C ASN A 368 -19.55 42.98 18.97
N TYR A 369 -20.71 42.77 18.39
CA TYR A 369 -21.59 43.84 17.98
C TYR A 369 -22.12 44.51 19.25
N VAL A 370 -21.54 45.64 19.62
CA VAL A 370 -22.15 46.52 20.63
C VAL A 370 -23.47 47.02 20.06
N SER A 371 -24.58 46.54 20.60
CA SER A 371 -25.89 47.05 20.20
C SER A 371 -25.97 48.52 20.58
N VAL A 372 -26.14 49.41 19.59
CA VAL A 372 -26.27 50.86 19.77
C VAL A 372 -27.44 51.25 20.69
N LYS A 373 -28.31 50.28 21.04
CA LYS A 373 -29.42 50.47 21.98
C LYS A 373 -29.02 50.61 23.47
N ASN A 374 -27.77 50.34 23.83
CA ASN A 374 -27.25 50.40 25.20
C ASN A 374 -26.20 51.49 25.40
N LEU A 375 -26.11 52.45 24.51
CA LEU A 375 -25.33 53.69 24.69
C LEU A 375 -26.26 54.75 25.19
N ASP A 376 -26.48 54.85 26.53
CA ASP A 376 -27.05 55.97 27.24
C ASP A 376 -25.95 56.97 27.53
#